data_e8ae712861d8f788bf19ceb336cc7830
#
_entry.id   e8ae712861d8f788bf19ceb336cc7830
#
_cell.length_a   1.000
_cell.length_b   1.000
_cell.length_c   1.000
_cell.angle_alpha   90.00
_cell.angle_beta   90.00
_cell.angle_gamma   90.00
#
_symmetry.space_group_name_H-M   'P 1'
#
loop_
_entity.id
_entity.type
_entity.pdbx_description
1 polymer ?
#
loop_
_entity_poly.entity_id
_entity_poly.type
_entity_poly.pdbx_seq_one_letter_code
_entity_poly.pdbx_strand_id
1 'polypeptide(L)'
;MCNAQAGATPPQIPDPDPVETAEWCEALDSLTQAGGPERAAYVLQQLLARATALGVRAPGITRTAYLNTIAADQEPPFPGNLSLEERIASINRWNALAMVVRANQAHGELGGHIASYASAADLFEVGFNHFFRAPAPGFGGDLVYMQPHSAPGIYARAYLEGFLNDVDLAHFRQEITAGAQGLRGLSSYPHPWLMPDFWQFPTGSMGIGPINAIYQARFMRYLEHRSLAMPSDRKVWGIFGDGEMDEPESIAALTLAARERLDNLVFVINCNLQRLDGPVRGNGRIIDELETLYAGAGWNVIKLVWGGDWDALLRRDPDGVLAGTFSHTVDGQFQTFAANDGAYNRQHFFGQDPRLSALVADWSDEAIDRLRRGGHDMVKIHAAYHRATHHXXXXXXXXXXXXXXXXXXSPPSSWRRPKRGSAWAPPDRAR
;
A
#
# COMPACT_ATOMS: atom_id res chain seq x y z
N MET A 1 24.15 29.51 -17.99
CA MET A 1 24.07 29.00 -16.60
C MET A 1 22.87 29.68 -15.94
N CYS A 2 21.71 29.05 -15.97
CA CYS A 2 20.53 29.57 -15.30
C CYS A 2 20.45 28.93 -13.93
N ASN A 3 20.65 29.76 -12.91
CA ASN A 3 20.36 29.33 -11.53
C ASN A 3 18.85 29.18 -11.37
N ALA A 4 18.40 27.93 -11.41
CA ALA A 4 17.03 27.61 -10.97
C ALA A 4 17.01 27.77 -9.46
N GLN A 5 16.46 28.85 -8.97
CA GLN A 5 16.16 29.00 -7.56
C GLN A 5 15.11 27.94 -7.22
N ALA A 6 15.49 27.00 -6.37
CA ALA A 6 14.55 26.07 -5.77
C ALA A 6 13.44 26.89 -5.11
N GLY A 7 12.21 26.65 -5.52
CA GLY A 7 11.06 27.35 -4.95
C GLY A 7 10.99 27.07 -3.45
N ALA A 8 11.21 28.08 -2.65
CA ALA A 8 11.07 27.97 -1.21
C ALA A 8 9.60 27.67 -0.88
N THR A 9 9.36 26.59 -0.14
CA THR A 9 8.06 26.34 0.44
C THR A 9 7.67 27.56 1.26
N PRO A 10 6.47 28.10 1.10
CA PRO A 10 6.09 29.25 1.90
C PRO A 10 6.24 28.92 3.39
N PRO A 11 6.78 29.81 4.18
CA PRO A 11 6.94 29.55 5.61
C PRO A 11 5.59 29.22 6.22
N GLN A 12 5.55 28.18 7.04
CA GLN A 12 4.35 27.91 7.83
C GLN A 12 4.16 29.09 8.77
N ILE A 13 3.08 29.80 8.57
CA ILE A 13 2.73 30.90 9.46
C ILE A 13 2.31 30.25 10.79
N PRO A 14 2.97 30.58 11.90
CA PRO A 14 2.54 30.06 13.20
C PRO A 14 1.08 30.43 13.43
N ASP A 15 0.33 29.53 14.03
CA ASP A 15 -1.07 29.78 14.33
C ASP A 15 -1.17 30.97 15.30
N PRO A 16 -1.79 32.07 14.89
CA PRO A 16 -1.88 33.23 15.76
C PRO A 16 -2.86 33.06 16.93
N ASP A 17 -3.80 32.09 16.80
CA ASP A 17 -4.79 31.80 17.84
C ASP A 17 -5.14 30.31 17.86
N PRO A 18 -4.31 29.49 18.52
CA PRO A 18 -4.58 28.05 18.59
C PRO A 18 -5.89 27.69 19.30
N VAL A 19 -6.37 28.56 20.20
CA VAL A 19 -7.63 28.30 20.92
C VAL A 19 -8.81 28.44 19.95
N GLU A 20 -8.85 29.51 19.17
CA GLU A 20 -9.90 29.70 18.15
C GLU A 20 -9.87 28.57 17.13
N THR A 21 -8.67 28.14 16.69
CA THR A 21 -8.52 27.04 15.76
C THR A 21 -9.11 25.75 16.33
N ALA A 22 -8.83 25.45 17.61
CA ALA A 22 -9.39 24.26 18.28
C ALA A 22 -10.92 24.33 18.34
N GLU A 23 -11.49 25.50 18.65
CA GLU A 23 -12.96 25.67 18.69
C GLU A 23 -13.61 25.35 17.34
N TRP A 24 -13.01 25.78 16.23
CA TRP A 24 -13.51 25.47 14.90
C TRP A 24 -13.45 23.96 14.60
N CYS A 25 -12.38 23.28 15.03
CA CYS A 25 -12.24 21.85 14.85
C CYS A 25 -13.29 21.09 15.69
N GLU A 26 -13.49 21.47 16.95
CA GLU A 26 -14.51 20.89 17.82
C GLU A 26 -15.92 21.10 17.28
N ALA A 27 -16.20 22.25 16.68
CA ALA A 27 -17.48 22.52 16.04
C ALA A 27 -17.72 21.55 14.87
N LEU A 28 -16.68 21.27 14.08
CA LEU A 28 -16.79 20.31 12.98
C LEU A 28 -17.03 18.88 13.52
N ASP A 29 -16.31 18.50 14.58
CA ASP A 29 -16.49 17.19 15.23
C ASP A 29 -17.94 17.02 15.72
N SER A 30 -18.45 18.03 16.43
CA SER A 30 -19.84 18.05 16.94
C SER A 30 -20.85 17.96 15.81
N LEU A 31 -20.62 18.70 14.73
CA LEU A 31 -21.48 18.66 13.55
C LEU A 31 -21.49 17.27 12.92
N THR A 32 -20.32 16.64 12.85
CA THR A 32 -20.16 15.30 12.26
C THR A 32 -20.88 14.26 13.12
N GLN A 33 -20.75 14.36 14.45
CA GLN A 33 -21.41 13.44 15.38
C GLN A 33 -22.95 13.60 15.33
N ALA A 34 -23.45 14.82 15.29
CA ALA A 34 -24.88 15.09 15.32
C ALA A 34 -25.57 14.90 13.98
N GLY A 35 -24.93 15.33 12.89
CA GLY A 35 -25.55 15.38 11.56
C GLY A 35 -25.00 14.39 10.55
N GLY A 36 -23.97 13.67 10.91
CA GLY A 36 -23.29 12.71 10.02
C GLY A 36 -22.32 13.36 9.03
N PRO A 37 -21.49 12.54 8.39
CA PRO A 37 -20.44 13.03 7.49
C PRO A 37 -21.00 13.78 6.25
N GLU A 38 -22.18 13.43 5.77
CA GLU A 38 -22.79 14.12 4.62
C GLU A 38 -23.13 15.57 4.97
N ARG A 39 -23.67 15.78 6.18
CA ARG A 39 -24.00 17.13 6.65
C ARG A 39 -22.73 17.94 6.87
N ALA A 40 -21.70 17.35 7.46
CA ALA A 40 -20.41 18.00 7.66
C ALA A 40 -19.79 18.41 6.30
N ALA A 41 -19.81 17.51 5.31
CA ALA A 41 -19.31 17.80 3.96
C ALA A 41 -20.05 18.96 3.31
N TYR A 42 -21.37 19.00 3.45
CA TYR A 42 -22.18 20.12 2.92
C TYR A 42 -21.76 21.45 3.54
N VAL A 43 -21.62 21.49 4.88
CA VAL A 43 -21.26 22.73 5.57
C VAL A 43 -19.85 23.18 5.15
N LEU A 44 -18.88 22.25 5.08
CA LEU A 44 -17.54 22.56 4.60
C LEU A 44 -17.57 23.16 3.19
N GLN A 45 -18.38 22.61 2.30
CA GLN A 45 -18.56 23.13 0.95
C GLN A 45 -19.05 24.59 0.96
N GLN A 46 -20.03 24.89 1.83
CA GLN A 46 -20.56 26.25 1.97
C GLN A 46 -19.48 27.21 2.52
N LEU A 47 -18.71 26.75 3.49
CA LEU A 47 -17.61 27.55 4.06
C LEU A 47 -16.53 27.84 3.01
N LEU A 48 -16.16 26.85 2.19
CA LEU A 48 -15.20 27.04 1.11
C LEU A 48 -15.71 28.02 0.05
N ALA A 49 -17.00 27.90 -0.32
CA ALA A 49 -17.63 28.84 -1.24
C ALA A 49 -17.62 30.28 -0.66
N ARG A 50 -17.90 30.41 0.63
CA ARG A 50 -17.87 31.71 1.31
C ARG A 50 -16.45 32.27 1.37
N ALA A 51 -15.46 31.42 1.70
CA ALA A 51 -14.04 31.80 1.72
C ALA A 51 -13.62 32.37 0.35
N THR A 52 -14.00 31.66 -0.73
CA THR A 52 -13.72 32.09 -2.11
C THR A 52 -14.35 33.47 -2.38
N ALA A 53 -15.60 33.67 -1.99
CA ALA A 53 -16.28 34.94 -2.19
C ALA A 53 -15.64 36.09 -1.40
N LEU A 54 -14.99 35.78 -0.30
CA LEU A 54 -14.26 36.76 0.50
C LEU A 54 -12.81 36.97 0.03
N GLY A 55 -12.39 36.30 -1.06
CA GLY A 55 -11.03 36.40 -1.57
C GLY A 55 -10.00 35.59 -0.78
N VAL A 56 -10.46 34.76 0.16
CA VAL A 56 -9.57 33.87 0.91
C VAL A 56 -9.17 32.70 0.01
N ARG A 57 -7.89 32.54 -0.20
CA ARG A 57 -7.36 31.38 -0.95
C ARG A 57 -7.21 30.22 0.02
N ALA A 58 -8.24 29.38 0.11
CA ALA A 58 -8.11 28.13 0.84
C ALA A 58 -7.11 27.24 0.09
N PRO A 59 -6.13 26.66 0.77
CA PRO A 59 -5.29 25.64 0.13
C PRO A 59 -6.22 24.53 -0.37
N GLY A 60 -5.96 24.00 -1.55
CA GLY A 60 -6.75 22.90 -2.07
C GLY A 60 -6.69 21.72 -1.08
N ILE A 61 -7.85 21.25 -0.62
CA ILE A 61 -7.95 20.16 0.35
C ILE A 61 -7.75 18.81 -0.37
N THR A 62 -6.76 18.75 -1.25
CA THR A 62 -6.41 17.51 -1.95
C THR A 62 -5.16 16.89 -1.37
N ARG A 63 -4.59 17.49 -0.33
CA ARG A 63 -3.32 17.07 0.25
C ARG A 63 -3.34 17.31 1.76
N THR A 64 -3.10 16.24 2.50
CA THR A 64 -3.05 16.28 3.97
C THR A 64 -1.59 16.25 4.46
N ALA A 65 -1.38 16.45 5.75
CA ALA A 65 -0.05 16.30 6.35
C ALA A 65 0.55 14.93 6.04
N TYR A 66 1.88 14.82 6.01
CA TYR A 66 2.58 13.56 5.68
C TYR A 66 2.52 12.60 6.87
N LEU A 67 1.29 12.27 7.26
CA LEU A 67 0.94 11.43 8.40
C LEU A 67 -0.09 10.37 7.99
N ASN A 68 -0.30 9.40 8.86
CA ASN A 68 -1.32 8.38 8.64
C ASN A 68 -2.72 9.01 8.70
N THR A 69 -3.59 8.60 7.79
CA THR A 69 -5.01 9.03 7.79
C THR A 69 -5.75 8.52 9.03
N ILE A 70 -5.39 7.32 9.49
CA ILE A 70 -6.03 6.70 10.66
C ILE A 70 -5.11 6.94 11.85
N ALA A 71 -5.60 7.66 12.84
CA ALA A 71 -4.87 7.87 14.08
C ALA A 71 -4.80 6.57 14.89
N ALA A 72 -3.77 6.43 15.71
CA ALA A 72 -3.51 5.18 16.45
C ALA A 72 -4.70 4.78 17.36
N ASP A 73 -5.41 5.75 17.91
CA ASP A 73 -6.58 5.50 18.77
C ASP A 73 -7.86 5.18 17.97
N GLN A 74 -7.82 5.31 16.66
CA GLN A 74 -8.95 4.98 15.77
C GLN A 74 -8.78 3.63 15.08
N GLU A 75 -7.68 2.92 15.35
CA GLU A 75 -7.41 1.63 14.72
C GLU A 75 -8.29 0.54 15.33
N PRO A 76 -8.93 -0.29 14.52
CA PRO A 76 -9.65 -1.45 15.06
C PRO A 76 -8.67 -2.46 15.65
N PRO A 77 -9.07 -3.24 16.64
CA PRO A 77 -8.20 -4.30 17.15
C PRO A 77 -7.76 -5.27 16.04
N PHE A 78 -6.50 -5.64 16.07
CA PHE A 78 -5.99 -6.63 15.11
C PHE A 78 -6.60 -8.00 15.42
N PRO A 79 -7.27 -8.66 14.46
CA PRO A 79 -8.02 -9.88 14.79
C PRO A 79 -7.18 -11.15 14.80
N GLY A 80 -5.94 -11.09 14.29
CA GLY A 80 -5.08 -12.25 14.12
C GLY A 80 -4.06 -12.47 15.24
N ASN A 81 -3.20 -13.45 15.04
CA ASN A 81 -2.04 -13.69 15.89
C ASN A 81 -0.82 -13.06 15.23
N LEU A 82 -0.50 -11.84 15.66
CA LEU A 82 0.55 -11.03 15.01
C LEU A 82 1.89 -11.76 14.96
N SER A 83 2.30 -12.39 16.07
CA SER A 83 3.58 -13.11 16.11
C SER A 83 3.63 -14.27 15.12
N LEU A 84 2.53 -15.01 14.97
CA LEU A 84 2.45 -16.11 14.00
C LEU A 84 2.47 -15.55 12.56
N GLU A 85 1.75 -14.48 12.31
CA GLU A 85 1.67 -13.88 10.96
C GLU A 85 3.00 -13.26 10.54
N GLU A 86 3.72 -12.63 11.46
CA GLU A 86 5.08 -12.13 11.21
C GLU A 86 6.05 -13.27 10.84
N ARG A 87 5.89 -14.42 11.51
CA ARG A 87 6.68 -15.62 11.17
C ARG A 87 6.35 -16.13 9.78
N ILE A 88 5.06 -16.20 9.43
CA ILE A 88 4.61 -16.62 8.10
C ILE A 88 5.18 -15.68 7.03
N ALA A 89 5.08 -14.38 7.25
CA ALA A 89 5.63 -13.37 6.33
C ALA A 89 7.13 -13.53 6.15
N SER A 90 7.85 -13.82 7.24
CA SER A 90 9.31 -14.03 7.19
C SER A 90 9.66 -15.29 6.38
N ILE A 91 8.91 -16.37 6.56
CA ILE A 91 9.09 -17.62 5.80
C ILE A 91 8.80 -17.36 4.31
N ASN A 92 7.74 -16.63 3.99
CA ASN A 92 7.39 -16.32 2.60
C ASN A 92 8.47 -15.45 1.94
N ARG A 93 8.98 -14.44 2.65
CA ARG A 93 10.09 -13.62 2.13
C ARG A 93 11.33 -14.47 1.86
N TRP A 94 11.65 -15.36 2.79
CA TRP A 94 12.81 -16.25 2.63
C TRP A 94 12.62 -17.21 1.45
N ASN A 95 11.45 -17.84 1.33
CA ASN A 95 11.17 -18.77 0.24
C ASN A 95 11.21 -18.07 -1.12
N ALA A 96 10.67 -16.86 -1.21
CA ALA A 96 10.71 -16.07 -2.44
C ALA A 96 12.16 -15.76 -2.83
N LEU A 97 12.97 -15.31 -1.86
CA LEU A 97 14.40 -15.03 -2.09
C LEU A 97 15.14 -16.30 -2.53
N ALA A 98 14.95 -17.40 -1.81
CA ALA A 98 15.63 -18.67 -2.11
C ALA A 98 15.29 -19.17 -3.51
N MET A 99 14.00 -19.09 -3.90
CA MET A 99 13.56 -19.48 -5.25
C MET A 99 14.28 -18.65 -6.33
N VAL A 100 14.30 -17.33 -6.16
CA VAL A 100 14.93 -16.42 -7.13
C VAL A 100 16.43 -16.66 -7.20
N VAL A 101 17.10 -16.77 -6.05
CA VAL A 101 18.57 -16.97 -6.00
C VAL A 101 18.94 -18.30 -6.66
N ARG A 102 18.24 -19.39 -6.33
CA ARG A 102 18.50 -20.72 -6.92
C ARG A 102 18.32 -20.70 -8.43
N ALA A 103 17.25 -20.05 -8.92
CA ALA A 103 16.99 -19.96 -10.35
C ALA A 103 18.13 -19.21 -11.07
N ASN A 104 18.57 -18.08 -10.49
CA ASN A 104 19.64 -17.28 -11.07
C ASN A 104 21.00 -18.04 -11.02
N GLN A 105 21.26 -18.79 -9.98
CA GLN A 105 22.48 -19.63 -9.89
C GLN A 105 22.48 -20.75 -10.94
N ALA A 106 21.32 -21.36 -11.18
CA ALA A 106 21.21 -22.49 -12.10
C ALA A 106 21.17 -22.09 -13.57
N HIS A 107 20.58 -20.94 -13.89
CA HIS A 107 20.23 -20.58 -15.26
C HIS A 107 20.76 -19.20 -15.71
N GLY A 108 21.63 -18.57 -14.93
CA GLY A 108 22.13 -17.23 -15.24
C GLY A 108 21.16 -16.15 -14.78
N GLU A 109 21.25 -14.98 -15.38
CA GLU A 109 20.54 -13.78 -14.90
C GLU A 109 19.06 -13.77 -15.29
N LEU A 110 18.25 -14.60 -14.64
CA LEU A 110 16.81 -14.65 -14.87
C LEU A 110 16.06 -13.46 -14.24
N GLY A 111 16.67 -12.81 -13.24
CA GLY A 111 16.00 -11.76 -12.47
C GLY A 111 15.00 -12.32 -11.48
N GLY A 112 14.05 -11.50 -11.02
CA GLY A 112 13.02 -11.95 -10.09
C GLY A 112 12.40 -10.87 -9.21
N HIS A 113 12.90 -9.63 -9.27
CA HIS A 113 12.31 -8.45 -8.61
C HIS A 113 12.00 -8.64 -7.12
N ILE A 114 12.92 -9.30 -6.40
CA ILE A 114 12.69 -9.66 -4.99
C ILE A 114 12.50 -8.43 -4.10
N ALA A 115 13.15 -7.31 -4.44
CA ALA A 115 13.01 -6.07 -3.67
C ALA A 115 11.58 -5.51 -3.74
N SER A 116 10.93 -5.61 -4.92
CA SER A 116 9.53 -5.18 -5.07
C SER A 116 8.61 -6.00 -4.18
N TYR A 117 8.78 -7.33 -4.19
CA TYR A 117 8.00 -8.17 -3.29
C TYR A 117 8.30 -7.87 -1.82
N ALA A 118 9.58 -7.74 -1.46
CA ALA A 118 9.97 -7.51 -0.05
C ALA A 118 9.31 -6.24 0.51
N SER A 119 9.17 -5.20 -0.33
CA SER A 119 8.50 -3.96 0.09
C SER A 119 6.98 -4.12 0.24
N ALA A 120 6.36 -5.04 -0.52
CA ALA A 120 4.90 -5.23 -0.53
C ALA A 120 4.46 -6.46 0.31
N ALA A 121 5.40 -7.20 0.89
CA ALA A 121 5.11 -8.51 1.48
C ALA A 121 4.00 -8.46 2.53
N ASP A 122 4.07 -7.50 3.45
CA ASP A 122 3.09 -7.39 4.54
C ASP A 122 1.72 -6.95 4.01
N LEU A 123 1.67 -6.19 2.91
CA LEU A 123 0.41 -5.84 2.24
C LEU A 123 -0.31 -7.10 1.75
N PHE A 124 0.45 -8.01 1.12
CA PHE A 124 -0.10 -9.29 0.65
C PHE A 124 -0.48 -10.20 1.82
N GLU A 125 0.37 -10.29 2.85
CA GLU A 125 0.10 -11.17 3.99
C GLU A 125 -1.20 -10.77 4.71
N VAL A 126 -1.37 -9.48 5.00
CA VAL A 126 -2.61 -8.99 5.63
C VAL A 126 -3.80 -9.21 4.69
N GLY A 127 -3.61 -9.01 3.38
CA GLY A 127 -4.63 -9.27 2.38
C GLY A 127 -5.09 -10.72 2.40
N PHE A 128 -4.16 -11.66 2.29
CA PHE A 128 -4.45 -13.10 2.28
C PHE A 128 -5.04 -13.58 3.61
N ASN A 129 -4.55 -13.06 4.74
CA ASN A 129 -4.97 -13.57 6.05
C ASN A 129 -6.35 -13.04 6.45
N HIS A 130 -6.74 -11.82 6.03
CA HIS A 130 -7.89 -11.15 6.62
C HIS A 130 -8.91 -10.56 5.63
N PHE A 131 -8.53 -10.37 4.35
CA PHE A 131 -9.38 -9.57 3.46
C PHE A 131 -9.72 -10.21 2.11
N PHE A 132 -8.78 -10.92 1.46
CA PHE A 132 -9.05 -11.53 0.14
C PHE A 132 -9.88 -12.79 0.35
N ARG A 133 -11.17 -12.72 0.03
CA ARG A 133 -12.12 -13.80 0.32
C ARG A 133 -12.16 -14.78 -0.84
N ALA A 134 -11.93 -16.05 -0.53
CA ALA A 134 -12.02 -17.15 -1.51
C ALA A 134 -13.48 -17.42 -1.91
N PRO A 135 -13.70 -18.06 -3.06
CA PRO A 135 -15.05 -18.51 -3.43
C PRO A 135 -15.62 -19.47 -2.38
N ALA A 136 -16.94 -19.36 -2.16
CA ALA A 136 -17.70 -20.19 -1.23
C ALA A 136 -19.11 -20.39 -1.79
N PRO A 137 -19.90 -21.34 -1.28
CA PRO A 137 -21.28 -21.52 -1.78
C PRO A 137 -22.06 -20.21 -1.73
N GLY A 138 -22.56 -19.79 -2.89
CA GLY A 138 -23.29 -18.53 -3.02
C GLY A 138 -22.43 -17.28 -3.13
N PHE A 139 -21.11 -17.39 -3.07
CA PHE A 139 -20.17 -16.26 -3.14
C PHE A 139 -19.03 -16.58 -4.10
N GLY A 140 -18.88 -15.80 -5.15
CA GLY A 140 -17.89 -16.06 -6.21
C GLY A 140 -16.44 -15.70 -5.87
N GLY A 141 -16.17 -15.23 -4.65
CA GLY A 141 -14.83 -14.82 -4.22
C GLY A 141 -14.45 -13.43 -4.71
N ASP A 142 -13.55 -12.80 -4.01
CA ASP A 142 -12.97 -11.52 -4.44
C ASP A 142 -12.04 -11.72 -5.63
N LEU A 143 -11.78 -10.65 -6.35
CA LEU A 143 -10.89 -10.64 -7.50
C LEU A 143 -9.67 -9.79 -7.14
N VAL A 144 -8.46 -10.31 -7.42
CA VAL A 144 -7.22 -9.64 -7.00
C VAL A 144 -6.27 -9.48 -8.19
N TYR A 145 -5.96 -8.23 -8.50
CA TYR A 145 -4.93 -7.85 -9.46
C TYR A 145 -3.61 -7.74 -8.69
N MET A 146 -2.76 -8.74 -8.84
CA MET A 146 -1.48 -8.82 -8.12
C MET A 146 -0.42 -8.00 -8.84
N GLN A 147 0.33 -7.20 -8.10
CA GLN A 147 1.49 -6.47 -8.66
C GLN A 147 2.41 -7.45 -9.36
N PRO A 148 2.75 -7.21 -10.65
CA PRO A 148 3.50 -8.22 -11.42
C PRO A 148 4.87 -8.54 -10.82
N HIS A 149 5.57 -7.53 -10.31
CA HIS A 149 6.90 -7.70 -9.74
C HIS A 149 6.89 -8.41 -8.39
N SER A 150 5.71 -8.64 -7.79
CA SER A 150 5.58 -9.38 -6.54
C SER A 150 5.29 -10.87 -6.74
N ALA A 151 5.25 -11.35 -7.98
CA ALA A 151 4.97 -12.76 -8.30
C ALA A 151 5.80 -13.75 -7.47
N PRO A 152 7.11 -13.53 -7.22
CA PRO A 152 7.88 -14.48 -6.38
C PRO A 152 7.26 -14.70 -5.00
N GLY A 153 6.70 -13.66 -4.39
CA GLY A 153 6.06 -13.77 -3.08
C GLY A 153 4.75 -14.56 -3.15
N ILE A 154 3.98 -14.36 -4.23
CA ILE A 154 2.72 -15.11 -4.42
C ILE A 154 3.02 -16.60 -4.60
N TYR A 155 4.07 -16.94 -5.36
CA TYR A 155 4.52 -18.32 -5.49
C TYR A 155 5.00 -18.89 -4.14
N ALA A 156 5.74 -18.12 -3.36
CA ALA A 156 6.21 -18.54 -2.04
C ALA A 156 5.03 -18.82 -1.10
N ARG A 157 4.01 -17.95 -1.11
CA ARG A 157 2.79 -18.14 -0.34
C ARG A 157 2.04 -19.39 -0.79
N ALA A 158 1.86 -19.58 -2.08
CA ALA A 158 1.19 -20.77 -2.65
C ALA A 158 1.94 -22.06 -2.30
N TYR A 159 3.28 -22.01 -2.29
CA TYR A 159 4.11 -23.12 -1.87
C TYR A 159 3.88 -23.45 -0.38
N LEU A 160 3.87 -22.44 0.46
CA LEU A 160 3.64 -22.63 1.89
C LEU A 160 2.27 -23.26 2.18
N GLU A 161 1.26 -22.89 1.37
CA GLU A 161 -0.10 -23.43 1.48
C GLU A 161 -0.27 -24.78 0.77
N GLY A 162 0.74 -25.29 0.08
CA GLY A 162 0.72 -26.62 -0.55
C GLY A 162 0.15 -26.64 -1.96
N PHE A 163 -0.11 -25.49 -2.59
CA PHE A 163 -0.56 -25.43 -3.99
C PHE A 163 0.58 -25.64 -4.99
N LEU A 164 1.81 -25.31 -4.58
CA LEU A 164 3.02 -25.54 -5.36
C LEU A 164 3.95 -26.44 -4.57
N ASN A 165 4.89 -27.08 -5.28
CA ASN A 165 5.85 -28.00 -4.68
C ASN A 165 7.29 -27.59 -5.06
N ASP A 166 8.28 -28.33 -4.58
CA ASP A 166 9.70 -28.06 -4.81
C ASP A 166 10.06 -28.04 -6.31
N VAL A 167 9.43 -28.93 -7.08
CA VAL A 167 9.68 -29.02 -8.53
C VAL A 167 9.13 -27.77 -9.23
N ASP A 168 7.94 -27.32 -8.82
CA ASP A 168 7.37 -26.08 -9.37
C ASP A 168 8.30 -24.89 -9.11
N LEU A 169 8.77 -24.73 -7.87
CA LEU A 169 9.65 -23.61 -7.51
C LEU A 169 11.00 -23.66 -8.25
N ALA A 170 11.51 -24.88 -8.53
CA ALA A 170 12.76 -25.06 -9.27
C ALA A 170 12.64 -24.57 -10.73
N HIS A 171 11.42 -24.46 -11.24
CA HIS A 171 11.16 -24.00 -12.62
C HIS A 171 10.64 -22.56 -12.68
N PHE A 172 11.04 -21.73 -11.72
CA PHE A 172 10.72 -20.30 -11.72
C PHE A 172 11.30 -19.63 -12.98
N ARG A 173 10.45 -18.96 -13.74
CA ARG A 173 10.80 -18.31 -15.02
C ARG A 173 11.33 -19.31 -16.07
N GLN A 174 10.86 -20.57 -16.01
CA GLN A 174 11.28 -21.63 -16.92
C GLN A 174 10.08 -22.19 -17.69
N GLU A 175 9.13 -21.32 -18.07
CA GLU A 175 7.87 -21.73 -18.71
C GLU A 175 8.07 -22.61 -19.94
N ILE A 176 9.02 -22.22 -20.82
CA ILE A 176 9.26 -22.94 -22.08
C ILE A 176 10.01 -24.25 -21.82
N THR A 177 11.09 -24.16 -21.05
CA THR A 177 11.95 -25.33 -20.78
C THR A 177 11.21 -26.39 -19.99
N ALA A 178 10.48 -26.02 -18.95
CA ALA A 178 9.68 -26.94 -18.16
C ALA A 178 8.56 -27.55 -18.99
N GLY A 179 7.87 -26.73 -19.80
CA GLY A 179 6.80 -27.19 -20.68
C GLY A 179 7.27 -28.25 -21.67
N ALA A 180 8.49 -28.09 -22.21
CA ALA A 180 9.08 -29.08 -23.12
C ALA A 180 9.33 -30.42 -22.42
N GLN A 181 9.43 -30.43 -21.08
CA GLN A 181 9.62 -31.64 -20.26
C GLN A 181 8.31 -32.16 -19.67
N GLY A 182 7.18 -31.57 -20.02
CA GLY A 182 5.88 -31.94 -19.46
C GLY A 182 5.70 -31.47 -18.00
N LEU A 183 6.49 -30.48 -17.56
CA LEU A 183 6.46 -29.96 -16.20
C LEU A 183 5.84 -28.55 -16.19
N ARG A 184 5.41 -28.10 -15.01
CA ARG A 184 4.88 -26.75 -14.85
C ARG A 184 6.06 -25.77 -14.65
N GLY A 185 6.17 -24.77 -15.52
CA GLY A 185 7.05 -23.63 -15.30
C GLY A 185 6.27 -22.49 -14.68
N LEU A 186 6.84 -21.84 -13.67
CA LEU A 186 6.20 -20.69 -13.05
C LEU A 186 6.47 -19.45 -13.90
N SER A 187 5.41 -18.79 -14.36
CA SER A 187 5.52 -17.64 -15.25
C SER A 187 6.24 -16.46 -14.55
N SER A 188 6.92 -15.65 -15.35
CA SER A 188 7.69 -14.49 -14.86
C SER A 188 6.80 -13.49 -14.13
N TYR A 189 5.57 -13.31 -14.63
CA TYR A 189 4.56 -12.41 -14.09
C TYR A 189 3.21 -13.11 -14.12
N PRO A 190 2.18 -12.56 -13.44
CA PRO A 190 0.83 -13.11 -13.54
C PRO A 190 0.41 -13.29 -15.00
N HIS A 191 0.11 -14.52 -15.39
CA HIS A 191 -0.14 -14.87 -16.78
C HIS A 191 -1.17 -16.01 -16.86
N PRO A 192 -2.48 -15.68 -16.96
CA PRO A 192 -3.54 -16.70 -16.96
C PRO A 192 -3.45 -17.71 -18.11
N TRP A 193 -2.87 -17.36 -19.27
CA TRP A 193 -2.72 -18.31 -20.36
C TRP A 193 -1.67 -19.39 -20.06
N LEU A 194 -0.60 -19.03 -19.35
CA LEU A 194 0.44 -19.98 -18.98
C LEU A 194 0.08 -20.77 -17.73
N MET A 195 -0.67 -20.15 -16.81
CA MET A 195 -1.06 -20.74 -15.54
C MET A 195 -2.55 -20.45 -15.28
N PRO A 196 -3.47 -21.08 -16.08
CA PRO A 196 -4.90 -20.72 -16.01
C PRO A 196 -5.58 -21.10 -14.71
N ASP A 197 -5.06 -22.08 -13.98
CA ASP A 197 -5.62 -22.52 -12.70
C ASP A 197 -4.99 -21.77 -11.52
N PHE A 198 -4.10 -20.79 -11.79
CA PHE A 198 -3.36 -20.07 -10.74
C PHE A 198 -3.62 -18.56 -10.76
N TRP A 199 -3.43 -17.92 -11.93
CA TRP A 199 -3.54 -16.46 -12.05
C TRP A 199 -4.93 -16.05 -12.54
N GLN A 200 -5.57 -15.09 -11.86
CA GLN A 200 -6.87 -14.55 -12.30
C GLN A 200 -6.71 -13.58 -13.47
N PHE A 201 -5.69 -12.72 -13.41
CA PHE A 201 -5.54 -11.60 -14.35
C PHE A 201 -4.10 -11.44 -14.80
N PRO A 202 -3.87 -11.01 -16.07
CA PRO A 202 -2.54 -10.63 -16.52
C PRO A 202 -2.23 -9.22 -16.06
N THR A 203 -1.11 -9.03 -15.37
CA THR A 203 -0.69 -7.72 -14.86
C THR A 203 0.75 -7.37 -15.26
N GLY A 204 1.38 -8.18 -16.11
CA GLY A 204 2.79 -8.04 -16.46
C GLY A 204 3.14 -6.73 -17.17
N SER A 205 2.22 -6.17 -17.97
CA SER A 205 2.39 -4.85 -18.56
C SER A 205 1.91 -3.80 -17.55
N MET A 206 2.81 -2.96 -17.10
CA MET A 206 2.49 -1.90 -16.13
C MET A 206 1.41 -0.97 -16.68
N GLY A 207 0.47 -0.56 -15.85
CA GLY A 207 -0.67 0.26 -16.22
C GLY A 207 -1.91 -0.54 -16.62
N ILE A 208 -1.74 -1.74 -17.17
CA ILE A 208 -2.86 -2.58 -17.63
C ILE A 208 -3.65 -3.11 -16.41
N GLY A 209 -2.96 -3.46 -15.32
CA GLY A 209 -3.63 -3.91 -14.08
C GLY A 209 -4.64 -2.89 -13.55
N PRO A 210 -4.21 -1.64 -13.29
CA PRO A 210 -5.11 -0.62 -12.76
C PRO A 210 -6.34 -0.36 -13.64
N ILE A 211 -6.16 -0.16 -14.95
CA ILE A 211 -7.29 0.15 -15.82
C ILE A 211 -8.25 -1.05 -15.95
N ASN A 212 -7.70 -2.26 -16.02
CA ASN A 212 -8.54 -3.47 -16.10
C ASN A 212 -9.30 -3.71 -14.80
N ALA A 213 -8.71 -3.42 -13.64
CA ALA A 213 -9.40 -3.54 -12.35
C ALA A 213 -10.62 -2.62 -12.29
N ILE A 214 -10.48 -1.39 -12.81
CA ILE A 214 -11.60 -0.44 -12.89
C ILE A 214 -12.69 -1.00 -13.81
N TYR A 215 -12.32 -1.47 -15.00
CA TYR A 215 -13.31 -2.02 -15.94
C TYR A 215 -13.95 -3.31 -15.40
N GLN A 216 -13.20 -4.13 -14.67
CA GLN A 216 -13.73 -5.34 -14.04
C GLN A 216 -14.79 -4.98 -12.98
N ALA A 217 -14.47 -4.03 -12.10
CA ALA A 217 -15.41 -3.56 -11.07
C ALA A 217 -16.67 -2.95 -11.72
N ARG A 218 -16.47 -2.16 -12.77
CA ARG A 218 -17.58 -1.55 -13.53
C ARG A 218 -18.44 -2.61 -14.19
N PHE A 219 -17.82 -3.61 -14.81
CA PHE A 219 -18.58 -4.68 -15.48
C PHE A 219 -19.40 -5.51 -14.48
N MET A 220 -18.87 -5.76 -13.29
CA MET A 220 -19.62 -6.44 -12.24
C MET A 220 -20.89 -5.64 -11.87
N ARG A 221 -20.76 -4.33 -11.65
CA ARG A 221 -21.92 -3.47 -11.37
C ARG A 221 -22.91 -3.43 -12.56
N TYR A 222 -22.40 -3.42 -13.79
CA TYR A 222 -23.24 -3.50 -14.99
C TYR A 222 -24.08 -4.79 -14.99
N LEU A 223 -23.48 -5.94 -14.71
CA LEU A 223 -24.19 -7.22 -14.68
C LEU A 223 -25.29 -7.22 -13.60
N GLU A 224 -24.98 -6.68 -12.43
CA GLU A 224 -25.95 -6.54 -11.32
C GLU A 224 -27.13 -5.63 -11.71
N HIS A 225 -26.83 -4.45 -12.25
CA HIS A 225 -27.85 -3.48 -12.66
C HIS A 225 -28.73 -4.00 -13.80
N ARG A 226 -28.20 -4.90 -14.62
CA ARG A 226 -28.97 -5.54 -15.69
C ARG A 226 -29.69 -6.82 -15.23
N SER A 227 -29.56 -7.16 -13.95
CA SER A 227 -30.11 -8.42 -13.38
C SER A 227 -29.57 -9.69 -14.08
N LEU A 228 -28.35 -9.59 -14.63
CA LEU A 228 -27.64 -10.71 -15.24
C LEU A 228 -26.77 -11.43 -14.20
N ALA A 229 -26.56 -10.81 -13.05
CA ALA A 229 -25.91 -11.41 -11.90
C ALA A 229 -26.61 -10.93 -10.63
N MET A 230 -26.57 -11.74 -9.59
CA MET A 230 -27.13 -11.33 -8.29
C MET A 230 -26.24 -10.30 -7.66
N PRO A 231 -26.80 -9.28 -6.99
CA PRO A 231 -26.01 -8.32 -6.25
C PRO A 231 -25.08 -9.00 -5.23
N SER A 232 -23.89 -8.51 -5.12
CA SER A 232 -22.86 -9.15 -4.32
C SER A 232 -21.93 -8.09 -3.71
N ASP A 233 -21.37 -8.40 -2.54
CA ASP A 233 -20.38 -7.56 -1.89
C ASP A 233 -18.94 -7.90 -2.30
N ARG A 234 -18.78 -8.68 -3.38
CA ARG A 234 -17.46 -9.05 -3.94
C ARG A 234 -16.65 -7.79 -4.22
N LYS A 235 -15.38 -7.83 -3.85
CA LYS A 235 -14.46 -6.72 -4.11
C LYS A 235 -13.50 -7.07 -5.25
N VAL A 236 -13.08 -6.02 -5.95
CA VAL A 236 -11.95 -6.06 -6.88
C VAL A 236 -10.81 -5.32 -6.19
N TRP A 237 -9.75 -6.05 -5.87
CA TRP A 237 -8.54 -5.50 -5.26
C TRP A 237 -7.49 -5.30 -6.34
N GLY A 238 -6.80 -4.18 -6.32
CA GLY A 238 -5.63 -3.96 -7.15
C GLY A 238 -4.44 -3.56 -6.29
N ILE A 239 -3.37 -4.35 -6.32
CA ILE A 239 -2.12 -4.04 -5.59
C ILE A 239 -1.09 -3.65 -6.63
N PHE A 240 -0.63 -2.40 -6.59
CA PHE A 240 0.20 -1.81 -7.64
C PHE A 240 1.39 -1.07 -7.02
N GLY A 241 2.42 -0.79 -7.83
CA GLY A 241 3.56 -0.01 -7.40
C GLY A 241 3.41 1.47 -7.74
N ASP A 242 4.12 2.33 -6.99
CA ASP A 242 4.13 3.77 -7.23
C ASP A 242 4.70 4.14 -8.60
N GLY A 243 5.74 3.43 -9.04
CA GLY A 243 6.30 3.63 -10.38
C GLY A 243 5.35 3.25 -11.50
N GLU A 244 4.45 2.29 -11.26
CA GLU A 244 3.41 1.90 -12.21
C GLU A 244 2.39 3.02 -12.44
N MET A 245 2.26 3.93 -11.48
CA MET A 245 1.31 5.05 -11.60
C MET A 245 1.75 6.11 -12.61
N ASP A 246 2.98 6.05 -13.11
CA ASP A 246 3.42 6.93 -14.20
C ASP A 246 2.88 6.49 -15.57
N GLU A 247 2.39 5.26 -15.69
CA GLU A 247 1.80 4.79 -16.94
C GLU A 247 0.45 5.47 -17.18
N PRO A 248 0.21 6.01 -18.39
CA PRO A 248 -1.06 6.70 -18.66
C PRO A 248 -2.29 5.83 -18.38
N GLU A 249 -2.19 4.52 -18.60
CA GLU A 249 -3.28 3.58 -18.37
C GLU A 249 -3.65 3.46 -16.89
N SER A 250 -2.67 3.64 -15.99
CA SER A 250 -2.91 3.55 -14.55
C SER A 250 -3.87 4.63 -14.07
N ILE A 251 -3.86 5.80 -14.71
CA ILE A 251 -4.63 6.96 -14.26
C ILE A 251 -5.82 7.29 -15.18
N ALA A 252 -5.89 6.65 -16.35
CA ALA A 252 -6.84 7.04 -17.41
C ALA A 252 -8.31 6.92 -17.00
N ALA A 253 -8.66 5.99 -16.11
CA ALA A 253 -10.06 5.71 -15.77
C ALA A 253 -10.42 6.09 -14.33
N LEU A 254 -9.57 6.83 -13.60
CA LEU A 254 -9.82 7.18 -12.19
C LEU A 254 -11.13 7.97 -12.02
N THR A 255 -11.36 8.98 -12.86
CA THR A 255 -12.58 9.78 -12.80
C THR A 255 -13.83 8.97 -13.19
N LEU A 256 -13.68 7.98 -14.09
CA LEU A 256 -14.78 7.07 -14.43
C LEU A 256 -15.21 6.27 -13.20
N ALA A 257 -14.23 5.70 -12.48
CA ALA A 257 -14.51 4.90 -11.29
C ALA A 257 -15.26 5.72 -10.23
N ALA A 258 -14.82 6.95 -9.99
CA ALA A 258 -15.46 7.85 -9.02
C ALA A 258 -16.87 8.25 -9.48
N ARG A 259 -17.04 8.64 -10.76
CA ARG A 259 -18.32 9.06 -11.32
C ARG A 259 -19.36 7.93 -11.23
N GLU A 260 -18.94 6.69 -11.44
CA GLU A 260 -19.83 5.52 -11.36
C GLU A 260 -19.94 4.93 -9.96
N ARG A 261 -19.26 5.55 -8.99
CA ARG A 261 -19.28 5.16 -7.57
C ARG A 261 -18.99 3.67 -7.37
N LEU A 262 -17.84 3.22 -7.91
CA LEU A 262 -17.47 1.81 -7.85
C LEU A 262 -16.98 1.45 -6.44
N ASP A 263 -17.91 1.22 -5.53
CA ASP A 263 -17.67 0.88 -4.12
C ASP A 263 -17.16 -0.55 -3.92
N ASN A 264 -17.13 -1.32 -5.00
CA ASN A 264 -16.56 -2.68 -5.01
C ASN A 264 -15.08 -2.71 -5.40
N LEU A 265 -14.40 -1.56 -5.48
CA LEU A 265 -13.03 -1.43 -5.97
C LEU A 265 -12.12 -0.88 -4.87
N VAL A 266 -11.01 -1.56 -4.60
CA VAL A 266 -9.99 -1.12 -3.64
C VAL A 266 -8.62 -1.17 -4.32
N PHE A 267 -7.93 -0.03 -4.39
CA PHE A 267 -6.54 0.05 -4.86
C PHE A 267 -5.61 0.20 -3.67
N VAL A 268 -4.52 -0.54 -3.70
CA VAL A 268 -3.41 -0.46 -2.73
C VAL A 268 -2.16 -0.10 -3.53
N ILE A 269 -1.64 1.10 -3.32
CA ILE A 269 -0.43 1.55 -4.01
C ILE A 269 0.76 1.41 -3.07
N ASN A 270 1.66 0.50 -3.41
CA ASN A 270 2.89 0.28 -2.65
C ASN A 270 3.91 1.34 -3.04
N CYS A 271 4.05 2.36 -2.20
CA CYS A 271 4.98 3.47 -2.41
C CYS A 271 6.33 3.14 -1.78
N ASN A 272 7.12 2.30 -2.46
CA ASN A 272 8.48 2.00 -2.00
C ASN A 272 9.48 3.09 -2.44
N LEU A 273 9.02 4.10 -3.17
CA LEU A 273 9.77 5.28 -3.61
C LEU A 273 10.90 4.95 -4.59
N GLN A 274 10.92 3.74 -5.17
CA GLN A 274 12.07 3.21 -5.91
C GLN A 274 11.66 2.63 -7.26
N ARG A 275 12.44 2.94 -8.27
CA ARG A 275 12.47 2.24 -9.57
C ARG A 275 13.78 1.48 -9.71
N LEU A 276 13.94 0.78 -10.83
CA LEU A 276 15.20 0.07 -11.13
C LEU A 276 16.39 1.04 -11.24
N ASP A 277 16.15 2.23 -11.76
CA ASP A 277 17.19 3.21 -12.08
C ASP A 277 17.28 4.37 -11.08
N GLY A 278 16.52 4.32 -9.98
CA GLY A 278 16.58 5.37 -8.97
C GLY A 278 15.24 5.65 -8.30
N PRO A 279 15.15 6.75 -7.57
CA PRO A 279 13.89 7.10 -6.90
C PRO A 279 12.80 7.50 -7.91
N VAL A 280 11.55 7.19 -7.58
CA VAL A 280 10.38 7.57 -8.39
C VAL A 280 10.31 9.09 -8.51
N ARG A 281 10.54 9.79 -7.39
CA ARG A 281 10.60 11.26 -7.35
C ARG A 281 11.76 11.69 -6.45
N GLY A 282 12.93 11.86 -7.00
CA GLY A 282 14.11 12.25 -6.21
C GLY A 282 13.90 13.53 -5.39
N ASN A 283 13.42 14.58 -6.05
CA ASN A 283 13.21 15.90 -5.46
C ASN A 283 11.73 16.21 -5.18
N GLY A 284 10.86 15.22 -5.27
CA GLY A 284 9.44 15.36 -4.99
C GLY A 284 8.99 14.37 -3.94
N ARG A 285 7.66 14.23 -3.79
CA ARG A 285 7.04 13.26 -2.90
C ARG A 285 5.89 12.59 -3.65
N ILE A 286 6.11 11.35 -4.07
CA ILE A 286 5.14 10.61 -4.89
C ILE A 286 3.83 10.37 -4.12
N ILE A 287 3.90 10.15 -2.81
CA ILE A 287 2.70 9.93 -1.99
C ILE A 287 1.78 11.16 -2.03
N ASP A 288 2.36 12.37 -1.93
CA ASP A 288 1.59 13.63 -2.02
C ASP A 288 0.99 13.82 -3.41
N GLU A 289 1.74 13.46 -4.46
CA GLU A 289 1.24 13.54 -5.84
C GLU A 289 0.05 12.59 -6.04
N LEU A 290 0.20 11.35 -5.58
CA LEU A 290 -0.86 10.34 -5.70
C LEU A 290 -2.09 10.70 -4.86
N GLU A 291 -1.87 11.19 -3.62
CA GLU A 291 -2.99 11.68 -2.79
C GLU A 291 -3.78 12.74 -3.54
N THR A 292 -3.10 13.74 -4.10
CA THR A 292 -3.72 14.84 -4.85
C THR A 292 -4.47 14.29 -6.08
N LEU A 293 -3.84 13.39 -6.82
CA LEU A 293 -4.41 12.81 -8.04
C LEU A 293 -5.70 12.03 -7.74
N TYR A 294 -5.64 11.11 -6.79
CA TYR A 294 -6.78 10.24 -6.46
C TYR A 294 -7.90 11.04 -5.79
N ALA A 295 -7.57 11.91 -4.83
CA ALA A 295 -8.57 12.76 -4.17
C ALA A 295 -9.23 13.70 -5.19
N GLY A 296 -8.43 14.31 -6.09
CA GLY A 296 -8.94 15.18 -7.14
C GLY A 296 -9.83 14.45 -8.14
N ALA A 297 -9.60 13.15 -8.35
CA ALA A 297 -10.44 12.30 -9.19
C ALA A 297 -11.72 11.85 -8.48
N GLY A 298 -11.87 12.10 -7.18
CA GLY A 298 -13.05 11.76 -6.40
C GLY A 298 -12.96 10.45 -5.62
N TRP A 299 -11.75 9.94 -5.38
CA TRP A 299 -11.53 8.73 -4.59
C TRP A 299 -11.36 9.08 -3.11
N ASN A 300 -11.74 8.16 -2.24
CA ASN A 300 -11.37 8.21 -0.82
C ASN A 300 -9.95 7.71 -0.67
N VAL A 301 -9.06 8.54 -0.15
CA VAL A 301 -7.64 8.20 0.00
C VAL A 301 -7.33 7.94 1.47
N ILE A 302 -6.73 6.78 1.73
CA ILE A 302 -6.22 6.41 3.05
C ILE A 302 -4.70 6.37 2.94
N LYS A 303 -4.04 7.28 3.63
CA LYS A 303 -2.59 7.39 3.63
C LYS A 303 -2.02 6.62 4.81
N LEU A 304 -1.06 5.73 4.55
CA LEU A 304 -0.37 4.95 5.57
C LEU A 304 1.13 5.07 5.32
N VAL A 305 1.79 5.85 6.15
CA VAL A 305 3.20 6.20 5.98
C VAL A 305 4.06 5.63 7.12
N TRP A 306 3.60 5.75 8.36
CA TRP A 306 4.39 5.46 9.56
C TRP A 306 3.84 4.25 10.30
N GLY A 307 4.75 3.37 10.73
CA GLY A 307 4.39 2.25 11.61
C GLY A 307 4.10 2.70 13.02
N GLY A 308 3.57 1.80 13.84
CA GLY A 308 3.22 2.08 15.23
C GLY A 308 4.39 2.49 16.12
N ASP A 309 5.61 2.16 15.70
CA ASP A 309 6.82 2.57 16.41
C ASP A 309 6.97 4.11 16.48
N TRP A 310 6.39 4.82 15.51
CA TRP A 310 6.39 6.28 15.48
C TRP A 310 5.31 6.92 16.37
N ASP A 311 4.30 6.16 16.79
CA ASP A 311 3.15 6.73 17.51
C ASP A 311 3.57 7.43 18.81
N ALA A 312 4.55 6.84 19.53
CA ALA A 312 5.06 7.43 20.78
C ALA A 312 5.76 8.77 20.53
N LEU A 313 6.52 8.87 19.43
CA LEU A 313 7.21 10.12 19.06
C LEU A 313 6.21 11.18 18.63
N LEU A 314 5.21 10.80 17.84
CA LEU A 314 4.17 11.73 17.38
C LEU A 314 3.33 12.27 18.54
N ARG A 315 3.05 11.45 19.57
CA ARG A 315 2.36 11.93 20.77
C ARG A 315 3.20 12.89 21.59
N ARG A 316 4.53 12.82 21.47
CA ARG A 316 5.47 13.68 22.20
C ARG A 316 5.88 14.91 21.38
N ASP A 317 5.19 15.20 20.27
CA ASP A 317 5.49 16.29 19.33
C ASP A 317 4.38 17.37 19.36
N PRO A 318 4.19 18.06 20.51
CA PRO A 318 3.08 19.01 20.63
C PRO A 318 3.18 20.20 19.68
N ASP A 319 4.39 20.58 19.30
CA ASP A 319 4.62 21.69 18.39
C ASP A 319 4.54 21.29 16.91
N GLY A 320 4.36 19.99 16.61
CA GLY A 320 4.27 19.50 15.25
C GLY A 320 5.56 19.56 14.46
N VAL A 321 6.71 19.61 15.13
CA VAL A 321 8.03 19.75 14.47
C VAL A 321 8.36 18.48 13.68
N LEU A 322 8.06 17.32 14.25
CA LEU A 322 8.28 16.04 13.58
C LEU A 322 7.38 15.92 12.35
N ALA A 323 6.08 16.21 12.50
CA ALA A 323 5.12 16.21 11.40
C ALA A 323 5.53 17.20 10.30
N GLY A 324 6.00 18.38 10.70
CA GLY A 324 6.53 19.39 9.77
C GLY A 324 7.75 18.88 9.02
N THR A 325 8.69 18.23 9.72
CA THR A 325 9.90 17.68 9.10
C THR A 325 9.53 16.62 8.06
N PHE A 326 8.60 15.72 8.37
CA PHE A 326 8.11 14.75 7.38
C PHE A 326 7.57 15.45 6.13
N SER A 327 6.82 16.53 6.30
CA SER A 327 6.19 17.27 5.20
C SER A 327 7.19 18.01 4.32
N HIS A 328 8.41 18.23 4.80
CA HIS A 328 9.47 18.89 4.03
C HIS A 328 10.51 17.91 3.48
N THR A 329 10.53 16.66 3.96
CA THR A 329 11.47 15.63 3.52
C THR A 329 11.03 15.07 2.16
N VAL A 330 11.91 15.07 1.17
CA VAL A 330 11.62 14.53 -0.16
C VAL A 330 11.95 13.04 -0.23
N ASP A 331 11.43 12.36 -1.25
CA ASP A 331 11.55 10.90 -1.41
C ASP A 331 13.01 10.43 -1.42
N GLY A 332 13.90 11.18 -2.09
CA GLY A 332 15.33 10.84 -2.11
C GLY A 332 15.97 10.88 -0.73
N GLN A 333 15.56 11.82 0.11
CA GLN A 333 16.02 11.88 1.50
C GLN A 333 15.45 10.73 2.33
N PHE A 334 14.15 10.42 2.17
CA PHE A 334 13.54 9.27 2.85
C PHE A 334 14.26 7.97 2.49
N GLN A 335 14.67 7.80 1.23
CA GLN A 335 15.45 6.65 0.80
C GLN A 335 16.83 6.61 1.46
N THR A 336 17.48 7.78 1.56
CA THR A 336 18.77 7.88 2.24
C THR A 336 18.65 7.45 3.70
N PHE A 337 17.61 7.94 4.39
CA PHE A 337 17.37 7.58 5.79
C PHE A 337 17.05 6.09 5.95
N ALA A 338 16.32 5.51 5.01
CA ALA A 338 15.99 4.09 5.04
C ALA A 338 17.20 3.18 4.74
N ALA A 339 18.20 3.70 4.03
CA ALA A 339 19.41 2.95 3.65
C ALA A 339 20.53 3.03 4.68
N ASN A 340 20.36 3.88 5.71
CA ASN A 340 21.37 4.10 6.74
C ASN A 340 20.86 3.65 8.11
N ASP A 341 21.77 3.54 9.08
CA ASP A 341 21.46 3.03 10.42
C ASP A 341 20.89 4.11 11.35
N GLY A 342 20.56 3.69 12.56
CA GLY A 342 19.98 4.59 13.57
C GLY A 342 20.92 5.70 14.00
N ALA A 343 22.23 5.46 14.03
CA ALA A 343 23.21 6.51 14.36
C ALA A 343 23.20 7.62 13.31
N TYR A 344 23.18 7.23 12.03
CA TYR A 344 23.06 8.19 10.92
C TYR A 344 21.76 8.96 11.01
N ASN A 345 20.65 8.27 11.28
CA ASN A 345 19.33 8.89 11.34
C ASN A 345 19.20 9.83 12.55
N ARG A 346 19.83 9.49 13.68
CA ARG A 346 19.92 10.40 14.83
C ARG A 346 20.58 11.71 14.41
N GLN A 347 21.72 11.61 13.72
CA GLN A 347 22.49 12.80 13.34
C GLN A 347 21.81 13.60 12.22
N HIS A 348 21.31 12.93 11.17
CA HIS A 348 20.91 13.60 9.93
C HIS A 348 19.41 13.81 9.78
N PHE A 349 18.58 13.02 10.46
CA PHE A 349 17.13 13.26 10.50
C PHE A 349 16.75 14.01 11.79
N PHE A 350 17.00 13.41 12.95
CA PHE A 350 16.62 14.03 14.21
C PHE A 350 17.52 15.22 14.57
N GLY A 351 18.74 15.26 14.04
CA GLY A 351 19.68 16.37 14.25
C GLY A 351 19.35 17.65 13.50
N GLN A 352 18.31 17.66 12.64
CA GLN A 352 17.94 18.84 11.87
C GLN A 352 17.37 19.97 12.75
N ASP A 353 16.82 19.63 13.92
CA ASP A 353 16.22 20.57 14.85
C ASP A 353 16.45 20.08 16.28
N PRO A 354 16.85 20.96 17.23
CA PRO A 354 17.05 20.54 18.62
C PRO A 354 15.80 19.89 19.25
N ARG A 355 14.60 20.29 18.85
CA ARG A 355 13.34 19.69 19.34
C ARG A 355 13.19 18.25 18.86
N LEU A 356 13.60 17.96 17.62
CA LEU A 356 13.63 16.57 17.11
C LEU A 356 14.64 15.73 17.89
N SER A 357 15.84 16.29 18.11
CA SER A 357 16.89 15.60 18.89
C SER A 357 16.38 15.26 20.29
N ALA A 358 15.62 16.16 20.90
CA ALA A 358 15.06 15.96 22.24
C ALA A 358 14.05 14.80 22.27
N LEU A 359 13.30 14.59 21.18
CA LEU A 359 12.32 13.50 21.10
C LEU A 359 12.96 12.11 21.24
N VAL A 360 14.22 11.96 20.79
CA VAL A 360 14.94 10.69 20.80
C VAL A 360 16.16 10.70 21.73
N ALA A 361 16.23 11.65 22.65
CA ALA A 361 17.39 11.80 23.53
C ALA A 361 17.64 10.56 24.40
N ASP A 362 16.55 9.91 24.83
CA ASP A 362 16.58 8.69 25.64
C ASP A 362 16.51 7.38 24.83
N TRP A 363 16.56 7.44 23.51
CA TRP A 363 16.49 6.27 22.63
C TRP A 363 17.88 5.79 22.23
N SER A 364 18.08 4.49 22.08
CA SER A 364 19.31 3.97 21.50
C SER A 364 19.27 4.09 19.97
N ASP A 365 20.43 3.97 19.32
CA ASP A 365 20.50 3.98 17.86
C ASP A 365 19.75 2.77 17.27
N GLU A 366 19.81 1.61 17.95
CA GLU A 366 19.06 0.43 17.54
C GLU A 366 17.53 0.65 17.61
N ALA A 367 17.06 1.45 18.56
CA ALA A 367 15.63 1.80 18.67
C ALA A 367 15.20 2.71 17.50
N ILE A 368 16.06 3.66 17.13
CA ILE A 368 15.83 4.54 15.98
C ILE A 368 15.85 3.72 14.67
N ASP A 369 16.79 2.77 14.57
CA ASP A 369 16.92 1.90 13.39
C ASP A 369 15.67 1.04 13.17
N ARG A 370 14.95 0.71 14.23
CA ARG A 370 13.73 -0.12 14.16
C ARG A 370 12.46 0.64 13.80
N LEU A 371 12.52 1.96 13.62
CA LEU A 371 11.35 2.77 13.27
C LEU A 371 10.85 2.39 11.86
N ARG A 372 9.74 1.63 11.82
CA ARG A 372 9.23 1.05 10.58
C ARG A 372 8.34 2.02 9.80
N ARG A 373 8.33 1.85 8.49
CA ARG A 373 7.32 2.46 7.62
C ARG A 373 6.00 1.72 7.76
N GLY A 374 4.88 2.43 7.50
CA GLY A 374 3.54 1.87 7.67
C GLY A 374 3.26 0.62 6.85
N GLY A 375 3.84 0.51 5.65
CA GLY A 375 3.70 -0.67 4.79
C GLY A 375 4.38 -1.93 5.32
N HIS A 376 5.08 -1.84 6.47
CA HIS A 376 5.71 -2.97 7.16
C HIS A 376 5.10 -3.18 8.56
N ASP A 377 3.92 -2.62 8.80
CA ASP A 377 3.23 -2.77 10.08
C ASP A 377 1.84 -3.39 9.81
N MET A 378 1.71 -4.66 10.15
CA MET A 378 0.49 -5.43 9.85
C MET A 378 -0.75 -4.86 10.55
N VAL A 379 -0.59 -4.28 11.74
CA VAL A 379 -1.70 -3.67 12.49
C VAL A 379 -2.22 -2.44 11.75
N LYS A 380 -1.29 -1.59 11.31
CA LYS A 380 -1.62 -0.38 10.55
C LYS A 380 -2.22 -0.72 9.18
N ILE A 381 -1.66 -1.74 8.49
CA ILE A 381 -2.19 -2.21 7.21
C ILE A 381 -3.62 -2.75 7.40
N HIS A 382 -3.83 -3.55 8.46
CA HIS A 382 -5.16 -4.08 8.77
C HIS A 382 -6.17 -2.94 8.97
N ALA A 383 -5.79 -1.92 9.74
CA ALA A 383 -6.65 -0.75 9.99
C ALA A 383 -7.02 -0.05 8.67
N ALA A 384 -6.04 0.13 7.77
CA ALA A 384 -6.26 0.76 6.47
C ALA A 384 -7.20 -0.07 5.59
N TYR A 385 -6.98 -1.38 5.48
CA TYR A 385 -7.82 -2.27 4.69
C TYR A 385 -9.24 -2.37 5.28
N HIS A 386 -9.34 -2.42 6.62
CA HIS A 386 -10.63 -2.42 7.31
C HIS A 386 -11.42 -1.16 6.95
N ARG A 387 -10.80 0.02 7.06
CA ARG A 387 -11.47 1.27 6.68
C ARG A 387 -11.86 1.27 5.20
N ALA A 388 -10.99 0.80 4.32
CA ALA A 388 -11.26 0.77 2.87
C ALA A 388 -12.45 -0.11 2.51
N THR A 389 -12.65 -1.21 3.21
CA THR A 389 -13.73 -2.16 2.91
C THR A 389 -15.06 -1.82 3.60
N HIS A 390 -15.04 -0.95 4.62
CA HIS A 390 -16.24 -0.60 5.39
C HIS A 390 -16.77 0.80 5.04
N HIS A 391 -16.16 1.48 4.07
CA HIS A 391 -16.68 2.77 3.59
C HIS A 391 -17.42 2.61 2.28
N UNK A 392 -18.42 3.30 2.17
CA UNK A 392 -19.28 3.20 1.09
C UNK A 392 -18.91 4.02 -0.14
N UNK A 393 -17.70 4.38 -0.23
CA UNK A 393 -17.28 4.97 -1.46
C UNK A 393 -15.95 4.48 -1.94
N UNK A 394 -15.69 4.48 -2.93
CA UNK A 394 -14.60 3.96 -3.63
C UNK A 394 -13.31 4.09 -2.91
N UNK A 395 -12.74 3.25 -2.96
CA UNK A 395 -11.69 2.94 -2.14
C UNK A 395 -10.39 3.50 -2.47
N UNK A 396 -9.88 3.67 -1.69
CA UNK A 396 -8.72 4.36 -1.49
C UNK A 396 -7.49 3.65 -1.64
N UNK A 397 -6.72 4.13 -1.89
CA UNK A 397 -5.43 3.63 -2.02
C UNK A 397 -4.67 3.85 -0.77
N UNK A 398 -4.20 3.15 -0.36
CA UNK A 398 -3.38 3.26 0.75
C UNK A 398 -2.00 3.38 0.23
N UNK A 399 -1.48 4.11 0.53
CA UNK A 399 -0.14 4.29 0.16
C UNK A 399 0.71 3.81 1.26
N UNK A 400 1.28 3.02 1.11
CA UNK A 400 2.12 2.50 2.13
C UNK A 400 3.53 2.81 1.75
N UNK A 401 4.11 3.25 2.33
CA UNK A 401 5.46 3.60 2.10
C UNK A 401 6.32 2.52 2.58
N UNK A 402 6.77 1.99 1.88
CA UNK A 402 7.61 0.95 2.30
C UNK A 402 9.01 1.26 1.91
N UNK A 403 9.70 1.17 2.61
CA UNK A 403 11.08 1.30 2.30
C UNK A 403 11.64 -0.06 2.17
N UNK A 404 12.21 -0.24 1.43
CA UNK A 404 12.79 -1.43 1.20
C UNK A 404 13.77 -1.74 2.22
N UNK A 405 13.58 -1.94 3.02
CA UNK A 405 14.49 -2.43 3.93
C UNK A 405 14.63 -3.82 3.60
N UNK A 406 15.44 -4.07 3.24
CA UNK A 406 15.76 -5.31 3.06
C UNK A 406 15.92 -5.94 4.32
N UNK A 407 15.22 -6.04 4.72
CA UNK A 407 15.28 -6.71 5.86
C UNK A 407 15.59 -8.09 5.62
N UNK A 408 16.54 -8.17 5.68
CA UNK A 408 16.94 -9.45 5.63
C UNK A 408 16.45 -10.10 6.83
N UNK A 409 15.65 -10.50 6.69
CA UNK A 409 15.19 -11.32 7.68
C UNK A 409 16.16 -12.42 7.82
N SER A 410 16.55 -12.80 9.00
CA SER A 410 17.38 -13.96 9.33
C SER A 410 16.63 -15.26 8.93
N PRO A 411 17.22 -16.12 8.16
CA PRO A 411 16.54 -17.30 7.64
C PRO A 411 16.12 -18.25 8.76
N PRO A 412 14.93 -18.86 8.65
CA PRO A 412 14.57 -19.95 9.56
C PRO A 412 15.53 -21.14 9.36
N SER A 413 15.78 -21.88 10.42
CA SER A 413 16.81 -22.94 10.43
C SER A 413 16.43 -24.19 9.64
N SER A 414 15.22 -24.28 9.08
CA SER A 414 14.80 -25.43 8.25
C SER A 414 13.55 -25.14 7.42
N TRP A 415 13.55 -25.65 6.19
CA TRP A 415 12.36 -25.70 5.32
C TRP A 415 11.40 -26.74 5.90
N ARG A 416 10.22 -26.31 6.35
CA ARG A 416 9.20 -27.24 6.78
C ARG A 416 7.92 -27.06 5.97
N ARG A 417 7.42 -28.17 5.43
CA ARG A 417 6.10 -28.24 4.80
C ARG A 417 5.00 -28.14 5.87
N PRO A 418 3.99 -27.32 5.69
CA PRO A 418 2.80 -27.42 6.54
C PRO A 418 2.02 -28.71 6.21
N LYS A 419 1.39 -29.29 7.22
CA LYS A 419 0.48 -30.41 6.99
C LYS A 419 -0.76 -29.93 6.24
N ARG A 420 -1.25 -30.74 5.30
CA ARG A 420 -2.46 -30.47 4.52
C ARG A 420 -3.63 -30.14 5.45
N GLY A 421 -4.28 -29.03 5.26
CA GLY A 421 -5.45 -28.65 6.06
C GLY A 421 -5.81 -27.17 6.05
N SER A 422 -5.55 -26.46 4.97
CA SER A 422 -5.99 -25.06 4.86
C SER A 422 -7.21 -24.94 3.94
N ALA A 423 -8.04 -23.97 4.24
CA ALA A 423 -9.39 -23.81 3.71
C ALA A 423 -9.49 -23.27 2.26
N TRP A 424 -8.39 -23.22 1.52
CA TRP A 424 -8.41 -22.71 0.15
C TRP A 424 -8.51 -23.85 -0.85
N ALA A 425 -9.70 -24.11 -1.34
CA ALA A 425 -9.91 -25.05 -2.44
C ALA A 425 -10.03 -24.27 -3.76
N PRO A 426 -9.37 -24.70 -4.83
CA PRO A 426 -9.57 -24.08 -6.14
C PRO A 426 -11.04 -24.28 -6.59
N PRO A 427 -11.59 -23.35 -7.37
CA PRO A 427 -12.97 -23.50 -7.84
C PRO A 427 -13.12 -24.74 -8.71
N ASP A 428 -14.16 -25.52 -8.45
CA ASP A 428 -14.54 -26.66 -9.28
C ASP A 428 -14.79 -26.16 -10.71
N ARG A 429 -14.23 -26.85 -11.66
CA ARG A 429 -14.46 -26.59 -13.09
C ARG A 429 -15.95 -26.76 -13.39
N ALA A 430 -16.64 -25.64 -13.59
CA ALA A 430 -17.97 -25.72 -14.21
C ALA A 430 -17.76 -26.09 -15.68
N ARG A 431 -18.34 -27.21 -16.10
CA ARG A 431 -18.38 -27.61 -17.51
C ARG A 431 -19.20 -26.63 -18.33
#